data_9c0e5b505773073d04c27c4395b681a8
#
_entry.id   9c0e5b505773073d04c27c4395b681a8
#
_cell.length_a   1.000
_cell.length_b   1.000
_cell.length_c   1.000
_cell.angle_alpha   90.00
_cell.angle_beta   90.00
_cell.angle_gamma   90.00
#
_symmetry.space_group_name_H-M   'P 1'
#
loop_
_entity.id
_entity.type
_entity.pdbx_description
1 polymer ?
#
loop_
_entity_poly.entity_id
_entity_poly.type
_entity_poly.pdbx_seq_one_letter_code
_entity_poly.pdbx_strand_id
1 'polypeptide(L)'
;MEFIPLYFGDRLKVVNPHGVIGVVTLWSKPEYVMARFREAGVDLDPATSPIAVFGTLYGNGLREMLRNLLYNPQIQVLLICGHDRSGSRQELENFFGKGLEVVPESNINYAAEQRKPYRIKGTRRLIDGLVQPVLFELKPRIVWLGDPTTTVRSGRPEDAAILSQIRGFFSNFEKLERHSLEQSLRTMRRPLAVPPLPQVETLYYPSNPRAHQIVKDGPLEAWVELLYLISRFGRRVILKKGERLELQNIKVVVEDPRGVDPKILTAHNLDPEKISRYYQAFLEGDLRPDEAYTYGHRLRSYFKMDAVEVLAERLRQDPEDRKAYFTLWDNNRDLTAKESRPCFVSVFFRKFEEKLTLTAAFRTHNALDAWLLNFYGLMALQQEVARRADMTPGAIAVFSHSISIDPRELDRALAVVGKRQWKMHLDPMGYFRVTIAGNEILVEHRTEDVTLKEYRGRTAAALQHQIARDVAISDINHAMYLGRQLAKAEMALKEGREFVQD
;
A
#
# COMPACT_ATOMS: atom_id res chain seq x y z
N MET A 1 -17.58 -35.34 -0.99
CA MET A 1 -16.78 -34.50 -0.06
C MET A 1 -17.36 -33.09 -0.14
N GLU A 2 -17.49 -32.41 0.99
CA GLU A 2 -18.08 -31.07 1.07
C GLU A 2 -16.97 -30.01 1.12
N PHE A 3 -17.13 -28.89 0.43
CA PHE A 3 -16.18 -27.77 0.48
C PHE A 3 -16.26 -27.07 1.84
N ILE A 4 -15.12 -27.00 2.54
CA ILE A 4 -15.00 -26.33 3.84
C ILE A 4 -13.85 -25.32 3.76
N PRO A 5 -14.12 -24.00 3.86
CA PRO A 5 -13.07 -23.00 3.84
C PRO A 5 -12.27 -22.99 5.15
N LEU A 6 -10.94 -23.04 5.08
CA LEU A 6 -10.05 -22.81 6.20
C LEU A 6 -9.78 -21.33 6.43
N TYR A 7 -9.74 -20.53 5.35
CA TYR A 7 -9.41 -19.12 5.36
C TYR A 7 -10.45 -18.33 4.57
N PHE A 8 -10.82 -17.17 5.08
CA PHE A 8 -11.71 -16.19 4.42
C PHE A 8 -13.10 -16.71 4.06
N GLY A 9 -13.64 -17.63 4.83
CA GLY A 9 -14.97 -18.21 4.58
C GLY A 9 -16.08 -17.17 4.47
N ASP A 10 -15.96 -16.06 5.17
CA ASP A 10 -16.88 -14.91 5.12
C ASP A 10 -16.87 -14.15 3.79
N ARG A 11 -15.86 -14.37 2.94
CA ARG A 11 -15.67 -13.70 1.64
C ARG A 11 -15.88 -14.61 0.45
N LEU A 12 -15.92 -15.91 0.67
CA LEU A 12 -16.18 -16.90 -0.36
C LEU A 12 -17.68 -17.03 -0.59
N LYS A 13 -18.07 -17.18 -1.85
CA LYS A 13 -19.45 -17.46 -2.24
C LYS A 13 -19.55 -18.94 -2.59
N VAL A 14 -19.90 -19.74 -1.62
CA VAL A 14 -20.16 -21.17 -1.82
C VAL A 14 -21.48 -21.30 -2.57
N VAL A 15 -21.48 -22.04 -3.68
CA VAL A 15 -22.66 -22.36 -4.52
C VAL A 15 -23.12 -23.75 -4.18
N ASN A 16 -22.39 -24.76 -4.62
CA ASN A 16 -22.66 -26.15 -4.28
C ASN A 16 -21.45 -26.75 -3.54
N PRO A 17 -21.55 -27.04 -2.23
CA PRO A 17 -20.42 -27.56 -1.47
C PRO A 17 -19.82 -28.86 -2.06
N HIS A 18 -20.58 -29.59 -2.85
CA HIS A 18 -20.17 -30.85 -3.49
C HIS A 18 -19.60 -30.63 -4.91
N GLY A 19 -19.58 -29.42 -5.42
CA GLY A 19 -19.05 -29.08 -6.73
C GLY A 19 -17.54 -29.34 -6.83
N VAL A 20 -17.06 -29.48 -8.06
CA VAL A 20 -15.64 -29.77 -8.39
C VAL A 20 -14.88 -28.59 -9.00
N ILE A 21 -15.57 -27.50 -9.23
CA ILE A 21 -15.05 -26.30 -9.87
C ILE A 21 -14.94 -25.17 -8.86
N GLY A 22 -13.76 -24.56 -8.73
CA GLY A 22 -13.57 -23.25 -8.07
C GLY A 22 -13.44 -22.14 -9.11
N VAL A 23 -14.07 -20.99 -8.87
CA VAL A 23 -13.96 -19.82 -9.74
C VAL A 23 -13.18 -18.72 -9.03
N VAL A 24 -12.08 -18.28 -9.63
CA VAL A 24 -11.19 -17.24 -9.15
C VAL A 24 -11.51 -15.94 -9.87
N THR A 25 -12.06 -14.96 -9.15
CA THR A 25 -12.54 -13.72 -9.75
C THR A 25 -11.50 -12.58 -9.73
N LEU A 26 -10.28 -12.89 -9.27
CA LEU A 26 -9.16 -11.92 -9.16
C LEU A 26 -9.59 -10.65 -8.41
N TRP A 27 -9.54 -9.47 -9.03
CA TRP A 27 -9.98 -8.20 -8.45
C TRP A 27 -11.46 -7.91 -8.63
N SER A 28 -12.15 -8.67 -9.50
CA SER A 28 -13.58 -8.47 -9.75
C SER A 28 -14.42 -8.98 -8.58
N LYS A 29 -15.56 -8.35 -8.32
CA LYS A 29 -16.53 -8.83 -7.31
C LYS A 29 -17.07 -10.19 -7.69
N PRO A 30 -17.12 -11.17 -6.78
CA PRO A 30 -17.68 -12.48 -7.06
C PRO A 30 -19.11 -12.41 -7.60
N GLU A 31 -19.95 -11.53 -7.04
CA GLU A 31 -21.35 -11.38 -7.44
C GLU A 31 -21.49 -10.91 -8.90
N TYR A 32 -20.59 -10.05 -9.35
CA TYR A 32 -20.57 -9.60 -10.75
C TYR A 32 -20.20 -10.73 -11.69
N VAL A 33 -19.16 -11.50 -11.36
CA VAL A 33 -18.75 -12.66 -12.17
C VAL A 33 -19.85 -13.74 -12.17
N MET A 34 -20.48 -14.00 -11.01
CA MET A 34 -21.62 -14.94 -10.91
C MET A 34 -22.77 -14.52 -11.83
N ALA A 35 -23.05 -13.20 -11.93
CA ALA A 35 -24.09 -12.71 -12.85
C ALA A 35 -23.74 -13.02 -14.31
N ARG A 36 -22.47 -12.88 -14.72
CA ARG A 36 -22.01 -13.24 -16.08
C ARG A 36 -22.16 -14.75 -16.36
N PHE A 37 -21.87 -15.59 -15.35
CA PHE A 37 -22.07 -17.04 -15.46
C PHE A 37 -23.56 -17.38 -15.63
N ARG A 38 -24.48 -16.75 -14.89
CA ARG A 38 -25.94 -16.92 -15.10
C ARG A 38 -26.39 -16.49 -16.49
N GLU A 39 -25.90 -15.35 -16.98
CA GLU A 39 -26.20 -14.89 -18.36
C GLU A 39 -25.67 -15.84 -19.43
N ALA A 40 -24.57 -16.55 -19.15
CA ALA A 40 -24.07 -17.61 -20.01
C ALA A 40 -24.87 -18.91 -19.90
N GLY A 41 -25.88 -18.98 -19.04
CA GLY A 41 -26.72 -20.19 -18.85
C GLY A 41 -26.08 -21.26 -17.97
N VAL A 42 -25.07 -20.88 -17.15
CA VAL A 42 -24.42 -21.81 -16.22
C VAL A 42 -25.34 -22.07 -15.04
N ASP A 43 -25.50 -23.33 -14.70
CA ASP A 43 -26.25 -23.76 -13.51
C ASP A 43 -25.52 -23.34 -12.23
N LEU A 44 -26.19 -22.53 -11.39
CA LEU A 44 -25.74 -22.11 -10.08
C LEU A 44 -26.69 -22.56 -8.96
N ASP A 45 -27.47 -23.62 -9.20
CA ASP A 45 -28.31 -24.24 -8.17
C ASP A 45 -27.45 -24.93 -7.11
N PRO A 46 -27.69 -24.70 -5.81
CA PRO A 46 -26.92 -25.33 -4.74
C PRO A 46 -26.87 -26.85 -4.75
N ALA A 47 -27.83 -27.51 -5.38
CA ALA A 47 -27.90 -28.97 -5.43
C ALA A 47 -27.23 -29.60 -6.67
N THR A 48 -27.20 -28.87 -7.79
CA THR A 48 -26.80 -29.42 -9.08
C THR A 48 -25.61 -28.79 -9.74
N SER A 49 -25.24 -27.56 -9.33
CA SER A 49 -24.11 -26.83 -9.90
C SER A 49 -22.81 -27.61 -9.82
N PRO A 50 -22.00 -27.68 -10.90
CA PRO A 50 -20.64 -28.20 -10.82
C PRO A 50 -19.68 -27.25 -10.09
N ILE A 51 -20.09 -25.99 -9.85
CA ILE A 51 -19.29 -24.99 -9.19
C ILE A 51 -19.45 -25.08 -7.67
N ALA A 52 -18.33 -25.28 -6.98
CA ALA A 52 -18.32 -25.28 -5.53
C ALA A 52 -18.32 -23.85 -4.95
N VAL A 53 -17.46 -22.97 -5.48
CA VAL A 53 -17.16 -21.70 -4.82
C VAL A 53 -16.65 -20.65 -5.81
N PHE A 54 -17.03 -19.40 -5.56
CA PHE A 54 -16.39 -18.21 -6.14
C PHE A 54 -15.57 -17.51 -5.05
N GLY A 55 -14.36 -17.06 -5.41
CA GLY A 55 -13.50 -16.30 -4.51
C GLY A 55 -12.54 -15.36 -5.24
N THR A 56 -12.19 -14.27 -4.58
CA THR A 56 -11.19 -13.31 -5.08
C THR A 56 -9.78 -13.80 -4.83
N LEU A 57 -8.86 -13.47 -5.73
CA LEU A 57 -7.42 -13.66 -5.53
C LEU A 57 -6.66 -12.40 -5.93
N TYR A 58 -6.11 -11.69 -4.95
CA TYR A 58 -5.25 -10.52 -5.18
C TYR A 58 -4.29 -10.29 -4.01
N GLY A 59 -3.24 -9.52 -4.25
CA GLY A 59 -2.23 -9.25 -3.23
C GLY A 59 -1.59 -10.55 -2.71
N ASN A 60 -1.58 -10.72 -1.39
CA ASN A 60 -0.91 -11.85 -0.74
C ASN A 60 -1.84 -13.03 -0.41
N GLY A 61 -3.05 -13.09 -0.98
CA GLY A 61 -4.05 -14.13 -0.66
C GLY A 61 -3.75 -15.52 -1.23
N LEU A 62 -2.71 -15.68 -2.03
CA LEU A 62 -2.40 -16.98 -2.67
C LEU A 62 -2.05 -18.07 -1.66
N ARG A 63 -1.36 -17.73 -0.56
CA ARG A 63 -0.99 -18.73 0.47
C ARG A 63 -2.20 -19.34 1.16
N GLU A 64 -3.18 -18.53 1.47
CA GLU A 64 -4.44 -18.93 2.08
C GLU A 64 -5.29 -19.74 1.08
N MET A 65 -5.33 -19.31 -0.17
CA MET A 65 -6.01 -20.03 -1.24
C MET A 65 -5.42 -21.43 -1.46
N LEU A 66 -4.09 -21.55 -1.50
CA LEU A 66 -3.42 -22.85 -1.66
C LEU A 66 -3.76 -23.81 -0.51
N ARG A 67 -3.89 -23.30 0.72
CA ARG A 67 -4.31 -24.09 1.87
C ARG A 67 -5.78 -24.51 1.80
N ASN A 68 -6.63 -23.60 1.36
CA ASN A 68 -8.03 -23.96 1.07
C ASN A 68 -8.15 -25.06 0.00
N LEU A 69 -7.36 -24.97 -1.07
CA LEU A 69 -7.34 -25.98 -2.13
C LEU A 69 -6.77 -27.32 -1.64
N LEU A 70 -5.69 -27.30 -0.88
CA LEU A 70 -5.10 -28.52 -0.32
C LEU A 70 -6.08 -29.23 0.63
N TYR A 71 -6.84 -28.49 1.42
CA TYR A 71 -7.86 -29.03 2.31
C TYR A 71 -9.13 -29.52 1.60
N ASN A 72 -9.37 -29.00 0.39
CA ASN A 72 -10.56 -29.33 -0.42
C ASN A 72 -10.14 -29.91 -1.77
N PRO A 73 -9.60 -31.16 -1.78
CA PRO A 73 -9.08 -31.79 -2.99
C PRO A 73 -10.13 -32.09 -4.05
N GLN A 74 -11.43 -31.99 -3.72
CA GLN A 74 -12.51 -32.08 -4.71
C GLN A 74 -12.49 -30.92 -5.74
N ILE A 75 -11.81 -29.81 -5.44
CA ILE A 75 -11.64 -28.72 -6.42
C ILE A 75 -10.56 -29.12 -7.42
N GLN A 76 -11.00 -29.71 -8.54
CA GLN A 76 -10.11 -30.22 -9.58
C GLN A 76 -9.97 -29.30 -10.78
N VAL A 77 -10.86 -28.31 -10.90
CA VAL A 77 -10.80 -27.27 -11.93
C VAL A 77 -10.86 -25.90 -11.28
N LEU A 78 -9.94 -25.02 -11.68
CA LEU A 78 -9.95 -23.61 -11.31
C LEU A 78 -10.21 -22.78 -12.57
N LEU A 79 -11.37 -22.18 -12.64
CA LEU A 79 -11.70 -21.19 -13.67
C LEU A 79 -11.26 -19.82 -13.20
N ILE A 80 -10.44 -19.15 -13.98
CA ILE A 80 -10.03 -17.78 -13.70
C ILE A 80 -10.85 -16.85 -14.62
N CYS A 81 -11.68 -15.99 -14.01
CA CYS A 81 -12.52 -15.05 -14.73
C CYS A 81 -12.59 -13.74 -13.95
N GLY A 82 -11.87 -12.71 -14.38
CA GLY A 82 -11.83 -11.43 -13.66
C GLY A 82 -10.68 -10.55 -14.06
N HIS A 83 -10.67 -9.33 -13.53
CA HIS A 83 -9.66 -8.33 -13.81
C HIS A 83 -8.37 -8.58 -13.00
N ASP A 84 -7.24 -8.81 -13.68
CA ASP A 84 -5.94 -9.04 -13.03
C ASP A 84 -5.09 -7.76 -12.96
N ARG A 85 -5.10 -7.11 -11.79
CA ARG A 85 -4.27 -5.90 -11.53
C ARG A 85 -2.91 -6.23 -10.91
N SER A 86 -2.73 -7.43 -10.36
CA SER A 86 -1.58 -7.79 -9.54
C SER A 86 -0.71 -8.91 -10.10
N GLY A 87 -1.09 -9.51 -11.23
CA GLY A 87 -0.41 -10.67 -11.81
C GLY A 87 -0.71 -11.97 -11.07
N SER A 88 -1.77 -12.00 -10.25
CA SER A 88 -2.13 -13.16 -9.41
C SER A 88 -2.54 -14.39 -10.24
N ARG A 89 -3.07 -14.18 -11.45
CA ARG A 89 -3.30 -15.26 -12.41
C ARG A 89 -2.01 -15.99 -12.72
N GLN A 90 -0.98 -15.26 -13.16
CA GLN A 90 0.31 -15.86 -13.53
C GLN A 90 1.01 -16.50 -12.33
N GLU A 91 0.87 -15.94 -11.13
CA GLU A 91 1.40 -16.53 -9.91
C GLU A 91 0.77 -17.89 -9.64
N LEU A 92 -0.55 -18.02 -9.78
CA LEU A 92 -1.28 -19.28 -9.61
C LEU A 92 -0.90 -20.31 -10.68
N GLU A 93 -0.89 -19.91 -11.97
CA GLU A 93 -0.49 -20.77 -13.08
C GLU A 93 0.95 -21.29 -12.90
N ASN A 94 1.88 -20.40 -12.54
CA ASN A 94 3.28 -20.75 -12.37
C ASN A 94 3.52 -21.61 -11.12
N PHE A 95 2.75 -21.43 -10.05
CA PHE A 95 2.84 -22.28 -8.87
C PHE A 95 2.67 -23.75 -9.24
N PHE A 96 1.61 -24.10 -9.95
CA PHE A 96 1.34 -25.48 -10.35
C PHE A 96 2.17 -25.96 -11.54
N GLY A 97 2.47 -25.08 -12.49
CA GLY A 97 3.18 -25.43 -13.73
C GLY A 97 4.70 -25.41 -13.63
N LYS A 98 5.29 -24.40 -12.96
CA LYS A 98 6.74 -24.21 -12.86
C LYS A 98 7.31 -24.53 -11.49
N GLY A 99 6.47 -24.53 -10.45
CA GLY A 99 6.87 -24.80 -9.07
C GLY A 99 7.62 -23.64 -8.41
N LEU A 100 8.41 -23.98 -7.40
CA LEU A 100 9.06 -23.06 -6.48
C LEU A 100 10.58 -23.11 -6.58
N GLU A 101 11.24 -22.03 -6.19
CA GLU A 101 12.70 -21.95 -5.99
C GLU A 101 13.01 -21.33 -4.63
N VAL A 102 14.05 -21.81 -3.96
CA VAL A 102 14.49 -21.26 -2.66
C VAL A 102 15.13 -19.89 -2.86
N VAL A 103 14.86 -18.96 -1.95
CA VAL A 103 15.50 -17.64 -1.91
C VAL A 103 16.39 -17.57 -0.67
N PRO A 104 17.69 -17.92 -0.78
CA PRO A 104 18.58 -18.01 0.37
C PRO A 104 18.91 -16.64 0.99
N GLU A 105 19.05 -15.61 0.16
CA GLU A 105 19.36 -14.24 0.58
C GLU A 105 18.10 -13.43 0.80
N SER A 106 17.36 -13.70 1.85
CA SER A 106 16.15 -12.98 2.23
C SER A 106 16.21 -12.54 3.68
N ASN A 107 15.67 -11.34 3.97
CA ASN A 107 15.45 -10.85 5.32
C ASN A 107 14.17 -11.40 5.95
N ILE A 108 13.35 -12.14 5.17
CA ILE A 108 12.16 -12.81 5.67
C ILE A 108 12.56 -14.14 6.29
N ASN A 109 12.28 -14.30 7.58
CA ASN A 109 12.37 -15.56 8.31
C ASN A 109 10.99 -15.98 8.78
N TYR A 110 10.64 -17.25 8.55
CA TYR A 110 9.42 -17.84 9.08
C TYR A 110 9.70 -18.50 10.43
N ALA A 111 9.00 -18.04 11.50
CA ALA A 111 9.27 -18.41 12.89
C ALA A 111 9.28 -19.93 13.16
N ALA A 112 8.36 -20.66 12.52
CA ALA A 112 8.21 -22.10 12.76
C ALA A 112 9.34 -22.95 12.18
N GLU A 113 10.54 -22.62 12.09
CA GLU A 113 11.68 -23.44 11.64
C GLU A 113 12.81 -22.60 11.02
N GLN A 114 12.79 -21.29 11.19
CA GLN A 114 13.76 -20.33 10.59
C GLN A 114 13.93 -20.57 9.07
N ARG A 115 12.85 -20.91 8.39
CA ARG A 115 12.85 -21.20 6.95
C ARG A 115 12.84 -19.91 6.14
N LYS A 116 13.68 -19.90 5.11
CA LYS A 116 13.65 -18.84 4.10
C LYS A 116 12.46 -18.98 3.18
N PRO A 117 12.00 -17.89 2.58
CA PRO A 117 10.90 -17.93 1.62
C PRO A 117 11.30 -18.67 0.34
N TYR A 118 10.28 -19.14 -0.36
CA TYR A 118 10.38 -19.61 -1.73
C TYR A 118 9.85 -18.54 -2.67
N ARG A 119 10.37 -18.50 -3.89
CA ARG A 119 9.81 -17.71 -4.99
C ARG A 119 9.03 -18.63 -5.92
N ILE A 120 7.87 -18.20 -6.39
CA ILE A 120 7.17 -18.86 -7.49
C ILE A 120 7.95 -18.56 -8.77
N LYS A 121 8.48 -19.61 -9.43
CA LYS A 121 9.33 -19.49 -10.62
C LYS A 121 8.67 -18.64 -11.70
N GLY A 122 9.42 -17.69 -12.26
CA GLY A 122 8.95 -16.77 -13.29
C GLY A 122 8.03 -15.64 -12.78
N THR A 123 7.99 -15.41 -11.47
CA THR A 123 7.28 -14.29 -10.83
C THR A 123 8.15 -13.63 -9.76
N ARG A 124 7.66 -12.54 -9.18
CA ARG A 124 8.29 -11.89 -8.01
C ARG A 124 7.66 -12.34 -6.68
N ARG A 125 6.69 -13.24 -6.72
CA ARG A 125 5.93 -13.67 -5.53
C ARG A 125 6.75 -14.55 -4.62
N LEU A 126 6.90 -14.14 -3.35
CA LEU A 126 7.47 -14.94 -2.28
C LEU A 126 6.35 -15.61 -1.49
N ILE A 127 6.54 -16.89 -1.14
CA ILE A 127 5.65 -17.66 -0.28
C ILE A 127 6.45 -18.50 0.72
N ASP A 128 5.77 -19.06 1.71
CA ASP A 128 6.42 -19.80 2.80
C ASP A 128 6.97 -21.19 2.41
N GLY A 129 6.57 -21.74 1.29
CA GLY A 129 7.02 -23.08 0.84
C GLY A 129 6.55 -24.27 1.68
N LEU A 130 5.71 -24.07 2.70
CA LEU A 130 5.10 -25.17 3.46
C LEU A 130 4.03 -25.90 2.64
N VAL A 131 3.36 -25.19 1.73
CA VAL A 131 2.48 -25.77 0.73
C VAL A 131 3.20 -25.74 -0.61
N GLN A 132 3.58 -26.91 -1.10
CA GLN A 132 4.26 -27.09 -2.38
C GLN A 132 3.36 -27.85 -3.37
N PRO A 133 3.57 -27.70 -4.69
CA PRO A 133 2.75 -28.39 -5.71
C PRO A 133 2.74 -29.92 -5.58
N VAL A 134 3.76 -30.51 -4.97
CA VAL A 134 3.88 -31.97 -4.75
C VAL A 134 2.89 -32.48 -3.70
N LEU A 135 2.39 -31.60 -2.82
CA LEU A 135 1.41 -31.99 -1.78
C LEU A 135 -0.02 -32.19 -2.35
N PHE A 136 -0.25 -31.74 -3.57
CA PHE A 136 -1.54 -31.93 -4.23
C PHE A 136 -1.57 -33.29 -4.92
N GLU A 137 -2.37 -34.23 -4.42
CA GLU A 137 -2.58 -35.55 -5.01
C GLU A 137 -3.03 -35.42 -6.46
N LEU A 138 -4.00 -34.53 -6.70
CA LEU A 138 -4.36 -34.06 -8.03
C LEU A 138 -4.19 -32.52 -8.09
N LYS A 139 -3.39 -32.06 -9.03
CA LYS A 139 -3.25 -30.62 -9.28
C LYS A 139 -4.48 -30.12 -10.02
N PRO A 140 -5.13 -29.06 -9.56
CA PRO A 140 -6.28 -28.51 -10.25
C PRO A 140 -5.88 -28.02 -11.66
N ARG A 141 -6.71 -28.33 -12.65
CA ARG A 141 -6.57 -27.77 -13.99
C ARG A 141 -6.97 -26.30 -13.98
N ILE A 142 -6.08 -25.41 -14.40
CA ILE A 142 -6.33 -23.98 -14.45
C ILE A 142 -6.77 -23.58 -15.85
N VAL A 143 -7.88 -22.85 -15.96
CA VAL A 143 -8.44 -22.37 -17.22
C VAL A 143 -8.74 -20.89 -17.13
N TRP A 144 -8.13 -20.09 -18.00
CA TRP A 144 -8.39 -18.68 -18.14
C TRP A 144 -9.59 -18.45 -19.07
N LEU A 145 -10.65 -17.81 -18.55
CA LEU A 145 -11.85 -17.47 -19.33
C LEU A 145 -11.89 -16.00 -19.79
N GLY A 146 -11.03 -15.14 -19.26
CA GLY A 146 -10.97 -13.74 -19.66
C GLY A 146 -11.36 -12.77 -18.53
N ASP A 147 -11.28 -11.48 -18.87
CA ASP A 147 -11.74 -10.38 -18.01
C ASP A 147 -13.13 -9.91 -18.46
N PRO A 148 -14.19 -10.21 -17.68
CA PRO A 148 -15.56 -9.85 -18.04
C PRO A 148 -15.85 -8.35 -17.93
N THR A 149 -14.90 -7.55 -17.44
CA THR A 149 -15.11 -6.13 -17.17
C THR A 149 -14.59 -5.22 -18.29
N THR A 150 -13.79 -5.74 -19.22
CA THR A 150 -13.22 -4.94 -20.33
C THR A 150 -14.26 -4.43 -21.31
N THR A 151 -15.42 -5.04 -21.37
CA THR A 151 -16.46 -4.83 -22.39
C THR A 151 -17.48 -3.77 -22.03
N VAL A 152 -17.68 -3.48 -20.74
CA VAL A 152 -18.74 -2.57 -20.25
C VAL A 152 -18.46 -1.10 -20.56
N ARG A 153 -17.20 -0.70 -20.73
CA ARG A 153 -16.81 0.70 -21.03
C ARG A 153 -17.06 1.13 -22.48
N SER A 154 -17.21 0.20 -23.41
CA SER A 154 -17.20 0.53 -24.84
C SER A 154 -18.50 0.27 -25.58
N GLY A 155 -19.52 -0.36 -24.99
CA GLY A 155 -20.74 -0.78 -25.68
C GLY A 155 -20.47 -1.70 -26.89
N ARG A 156 -19.31 -2.38 -26.93
CA ARG A 156 -18.86 -3.20 -28.05
C ARG A 156 -19.32 -4.67 -27.92
N PRO A 157 -19.39 -5.41 -29.02
CA PRO A 157 -19.88 -6.80 -29.07
C PRO A 157 -18.97 -7.84 -28.35
N GLU A 158 -17.95 -7.43 -27.60
CA GLU A 158 -17.03 -8.29 -26.87
C GLU A 158 -17.66 -9.00 -25.66
N ASP A 159 -18.82 -8.49 -25.13
CA ASP A 159 -19.65 -9.19 -24.15
C ASP A 159 -20.05 -10.59 -24.64
N ALA A 160 -20.31 -10.74 -25.92
CA ALA A 160 -20.64 -12.00 -26.55
C ALA A 160 -19.48 -13.00 -26.49
N ALA A 161 -18.22 -12.53 -26.56
CA ALA A 161 -17.06 -13.40 -26.60
C ALA A 161 -16.83 -14.11 -25.26
N ILE A 162 -16.90 -13.37 -24.12
CA ILE A 162 -16.68 -13.99 -22.80
C ILE A 162 -17.84 -14.92 -22.43
N LEU A 163 -19.09 -14.53 -22.73
CA LEU A 163 -20.24 -15.40 -22.51
C LEU A 163 -20.14 -16.68 -23.38
N SER A 164 -19.64 -16.56 -24.61
CA SER A 164 -19.37 -17.70 -25.47
C SER A 164 -18.28 -18.62 -24.93
N GLN A 165 -17.20 -18.07 -24.38
CA GLN A 165 -16.13 -18.85 -23.74
C GLN A 165 -16.64 -19.59 -22.52
N ILE A 166 -17.43 -18.93 -21.67
CA ILE A 166 -18.05 -19.57 -20.49
C ILE A 166 -18.97 -20.73 -20.95
N ARG A 167 -19.89 -20.47 -21.91
CA ARG A 167 -20.79 -21.52 -22.45
C ARG A 167 -20.02 -22.69 -23.06
N GLY A 168 -19.01 -22.38 -23.86
CA GLY A 168 -18.16 -23.39 -24.51
C GLY A 168 -17.46 -24.29 -23.51
N PHE A 169 -16.90 -23.69 -22.44
CA PHE A 169 -16.30 -24.46 -21.36
C PHE A 169 -17.30 -25.42 -20.71
N PHE A 170 -18.45 -24.93 -20.24
CA PHE A 170 -19.42 -25.75 -19.52
C PHE A 170 -20.07 -26.81 -20.41
N SER A 171 -20.34 -26.51 -21.68
CA SER A 171 -20.85 -27.54 -22.64
C SER A 171 -19.86 -28.68 -22.84
N ASN A 172 -18.57 -28.41 -22.90
CA ASN A 172 -17.54 -29.45 -23.01
C ASN A 172 -17.34 -30.21 -21.70
N PHE A 173 -17.33 -29.47 -20.58
CA PHE A 173 -17.18 -30.03 -19.23
C PHE A 173 -18.26 -31.04 -18.92
N GLU A 174 -19.53 -30.71 -19.12
CA GLU A 174 -20.67 -31.62 -18.88
C GLU A 174 -20.60 -32.88 -19.75
N LYS A 175 -20.18 -32.74 -21.02
CA LYS A 175 -20.13 -33.88 -21.95
C LYS A 175 -18.95 -34.82 -21.73
N LEU A 176 -17.79 -34.30 -21.38
CA LEU A 176 -16.52 -35.03 -21.46
C LEU A 176 -15.85 -35.27 -20.12
N GLU A 177 -16.07 -34.43 -19.13
CA GLU A 177 -15.23 -34.38 -17.93
C GLU A 177 -15.96 -34.65 -16.62
N ARG A 178 -17.20 -34.19 -16.46
CA ARG A 178 -17.92 -34.21 -15.18
C ARG A 178 -17.97 -35.63 -14.56
N HIS A 179 -18.38 -36.61 -15.32
CA HIS A 179 -18.52 -37.98 -14.82
C HIS A 179 -17.17 -38.59 -14.39
N SER A 180 -16.11 -38.37 -15.16
CA SER A 180 -14.75 -38.84 -14.83
C SER A 180 -14.22 -38.21 -13.55
N LEU A 181 -14.43 -36.91 -13.37
CA LEU A 181 -14.01 -36.18 -12.16
C LEU A 181 -14.81 -36.62 -10.92
N GLU A 182 -16.11 -36.77 -11.04
CA GLU A 182 -16.95 -37.31 -9.95
C GLU A 182 -16.56 -38.73 -9.53
N GLN A 183 -16.13 -39.54 -10.48
CA GLN A 183 -15.64 -40.90 -10.19
C GLN A 183 -14.31 -40.86 -9.43
N SER A 184 -13.39 -39.98 -9.79
CA SER A 184 -12.10 -39.84 -9.08
C SER A 184 -12.27 -39.35 -7.63
N LEU A 185 -13.34 -38.60 -7.33
CA LEU A 185 -13.63 -38.14 -5.97
C LEU A 185 -13.98 -39.26 -4.99
N ARG A 186 -14.40 -40.41 -5.47
CA ARG A 186 -14.80 -41.55 -4.59
C ARG A 186 -13.60 -42.08 -3.82
N THR A 187 -12.41 -42.00 -4.36
CA THR A 187 -11.16 -42.47 -3.74
C THR A 187 -10.41 -41.38 -2.97
N MET A 188 -10.70 -40.14 -3.26
CA MET A 188 -10.01 -38.99 -2.60
C MET A 188 -10.39 -38.87 -1.12
N ARG A 189 -9.42 -38.43 -0.34
CA ARG A 189 -9.61 -38.15 1.08
C ARG A 189 -9.15 -36.71 1.39
N ARG A 190 -9.89 -36.07 2.27
CA ARG A 190 -9.46 -34.80 2.84
C ARG A 190 -8.23 -35.04 3.73
N PRO A 191 -7.15 -34.25 3.61
CA PRO A 191 -6.02 -34.40 4.52
C PRO A 191 -6.47 -34.10 5.96
N LEU A 192 -5.95 -34.85 6.92
CA LEU A 192 -6.24 -34.64 8.35
C LEU A 192 -5.79 -33.28 8.85
N ALA A 193 -4.68 -32.78 8.29
CA ALA A 193 -4.14 -31.45 8.61
C ALA A 193 -3.50 -30.82 7.37
N VAL A 194 -3.55 -29.49 7.31
CA VAL A 194 -2.86 -28.66 6.32
C VAL A 194 -1.85 -27.79 7.06
N PRO A 195 -0.62 -27.63 6.54
CA PRO A 195 0.36 -26.76 7.18
C PRO A 195 -0.21 -25.36 7.47
N PRO A 196 -0.15 -24.85 8.71
CA PRO A 196 -0.68 -23.54 9.06
C PRO A 196 0.13 -22.46 8.36
N LEU A 197 -0.41 -21.23 8.33
CA LEU A 197 0.36 -20.06 7.90
C LEU A 197 1.46 -19.77 8.91
N PRO A 198 2.74 -19.76 8.51
CA PRO A 198 3.81 -19.42 9.42
C PRO A 198 3.82 -17.91 9.68
N GLN A 199 4.25 -17.56 10.87
CA GLN A 199 4.51 -16.17 11.23
C GLN A 199 5.87 -15.74 10.68
N VAL A 200 6.01 -14.46 10.32
CA VAL A 200 7.28 -13.86 9.94
C VAL A 200 7.92 -13.22 11.18
N GLU A 201 9.17 -13.58 11.47
CA GLU A 201 9.95 -12.92 12.50
C GLU A 201 10.42 -11.56 11.99
N THR A 202 10.19 -10.53 12.78
CA THR A 202 10.60 -9.16 12.48
C THR A 202 11.34 -8.54 13.65
N LEU A 203 12.42 -7.83 13.34
CA LEU A 203 13.15 -7.00 14.29
C LEU A 203 12.70 -5.55 14.13
N TYR A 204 12.49 -4.88 15.24
CA TYR A 204 12.20 -3.46 15.28
C TYR A 204 13.00 -2.76 16.38
N TYR A 205 13.27 -1.48 16.19
CA TYR A 205 13.97 -0.68 17.19
C TYR A 205 12.97 0.01 18.13
N PRO A 206 13.35 0.26 19.39
CA PRO A 206 12.52 1.04 20.29
C PRO A 206 12.26 2.44 19.76
N SER A 207 11.01 2.82 19.67
CA SER A 207 10.57 4.18 19.31
C SER A 207 9.15 4.42 19.81
N ASN A 208 8.70 5.67 19.76
CA ASN A 208 7.27 5.95 19.87
C ASN A 208 6.60 5.67 18.51
N PRO A 209 5.86 4.58 18.33
CA PRO A 209 5.31 4.21 17.02
C PRO A 209 4.17 5.12 16.54
N ARG A 210 3.82 6.16 17.31
CA ARG A 210 2.74 7.12 17.00
C ARG A 210 3.22 8.55 16.82
N ALA A 211 4.55 8.78 16.78
CA ALA A 211 5.13 10.12 16.77
C ALA A 211 6.20 10.31 15.68
N HIS A 212 6.02 9.67 14.53
CA HIS A 212 6.92 9.87 13.40
C HIS A 212 6.38 10.93 12.44
N GLN A 213 7.27 11.81 12.00
CA GLN A 213 7.02 12.82 10.99
C GLN A 213 8.11 12.74 9.92
N ILE A 214 7.72 12.94 8.67
CA ILE A 214 8.61 12.99 7.51
C ILE A 214 8.36 14.31 6.80
N VAL A 215 9.44 15.04 6.48
CA VAL A 215 9.42 16.22 5.61
C VAL A 215 10.49 16.00 4.55
N LYS A 216 10.12 16.05 3.28
CA LYS A 216 10.99 15.88 2.12
C LYS A 216 10.56 16.79 0.98
N ASP A 217 11.50 17.07 0.07
CA ASP A 217 11.20 17.88 -1.11
C ASP A 217 10.32 17.11 -2.09
N GLY A 218 10.65 15.86 -2.39
CA GLY A 218 9.98 15.05 -3.40
C GLY A 218 9.21 13.84 -2.86
N PRO A 219 8.22 13.35 -3.65
CA PRO A 219 7.37 12.23 -3.23
C PRO A 219 8.12 10.89 -3.14
N LEU A 220 9.11 10.65 -4.01
CA LEU A 220 9.90 9.42 -3.99
C LEU A 220 10.78 9.34 -2.75
N GLU A 221 11.44 10.44 -2.40
CA GLU A 221 12.28 10.55 -1.20
C GLU A 221 11.44 10.35 0.07
N ALA A 222 10.25 10.94 0.10
CA ALA A 222 9.31 10.77 1.20
C ALA A 222 8.84 9.31 1.35
N TRP A 223 8.58 8.63 0.23
CA TRP A 223 8.20 7.22 0.23
C TRP A 223 9.33 6.30 0.70
N VAL A 224 10.56 6.53 0.25
CA VAL A 224 11.74 5.78 0.70
C VAL A 224 11.95 5.95 2.21
N GLU A 225 11.83 7.18 2.72
CA GLU A 225 11.94 7.47 4.15
C GLU A 225 10.82 6.80 4.96
N LEU A 226 9.61 6.82 4.43
CA LEU A 226 8.46 6.15 5.05
C LEU A 226 8.69 4.63 5.19
N LEU A 227 9.18 3.98 4.13
CA LEU A 227 9.51 2.55 4.16
C LEU A 227 10.64 2.26 5.15
N TYR A 228 11.65 3.15 5.22
CA TYR A 228 12.71 3.04 6.22
C TYR A 228 12.17 3.08 7.64
N LEU A 229 11.32 4.05 7.97
CA LEU A 229 10.74 4.16 9.31
C LEU A 229 9.89 2.94 9.68
N ILE A 230 9.05 2.46 8.76
CA ILE A 230 8.21 1.30 9.03
C ILE A 230 9.04 0.03 9.18
N SER A 231 10.03 -0.20 8.32
CA SER A 231 10.88 -1.39 8.40
C SER A 231 11.74 -1.42 9.67
N ARG A 232 12.07 -0.26 10.24
CA ARG A 232 12.91 -0.13 11.43
C ARG A 232 12.13 -0.07 12.74
N PHE A 233 11.02 0.65 12.76
CA PHE A 233 10.26 0.97 13.98
C PHE A 233 8.84 0.39 14.00
N GLY A 234 8.39 -0.18 12.88
CA GLY A 234 7.05 -0.75 12.77
C GLY A 234 6.80 -1.84 13.80
N ARG A 235 5.63 -1.81 14.41
CA ARG A 235 5.16 -2.81 15.36
C ARG A 235 4.38 -3.90 14.64
N ARG A 236 4.63 -5.14 15.04
CA ARG A 236 3.86 -6.27 14.55
C ARG A 236 2.45 -6.20 15.09
N VAL A 237 1.47 -6.23 14.21
CA VAL A 237 0.05 -6.31 14.53
C VAL A 237 -0.60 -7.45 13.76
N ILE A 238 -1.53 -8.14 14.43
CA ILE A 238 -2.27 -9.25 13.83
C ILE A 238 -3.67 -8.75 13.49
N LEU A 239 -3.98 -8.71 12.21
CA LEU A 239 -5.27 -8.30 11.69
C LEU A 239 -6.01 -9.52 11.12
N LYS A 240 -7.33 -9.39 10.88
CA LYS A 240 -8.10 -10.44 10.19
C LYS A 240 -7.52 -10.82 8.81
N LYS A 241 -6.79 -9.90 8.16
CA LYS A 241 -6.15 -10.10 6.83
C LYS A 241 -4.70 -10.61 6.91
N GLY A 242 -4.21 -10.96 8.09
CA GLY A 242 -2.83 -11.37 8.33
C GLY A 242 -2.01 -10.31 9.06
N GLU A 243 -0.73 -10.58 9.20
CA GLU A 243 0.20 -9.73 9.95
C GLU A 243 0.58 -8.47 9.19
N ARG A 244 0.91 -7.42 9.94
CA ARG A 244 1.47 -6.18 9.42
C ARG A 244 2.57 -5.66 10.35
N LEU A 245 3.55 -4.98 9.75
CA LEU A 245 4.40 -4.02 10.45
C LEU A 245 3.74 -2.67 10.32
N GLU A 246 3.33 -2.08 11.45
CA GLU A 246 2.49 -0.89 11.48
C GLU A 246 3.12 0.24 12.30
N LEU A 247 2.97 1.45 11.80
CA LEU A 247 3.09 2.69 12.56
C LEU A 247 1.76 3.44 12.51
N GLN A 248 1.48 4.26 13.52
CA GLN A 248 0.25 5.03 13.62
C GLN A 248 0.52 6.53 13.56
N ASN A 249 -0.47 7.27 13.04
CA ASN A 249 -0.49 8.73 13.03
C ASN A 249 0.74 9.36 12.35
N ILE A 250 1.18 8.74 11.26
CA ILE A 250 2.32 9.26 10.48
C ILE A 250 1.87 10.47 9.68
N LYS A 251 2.61 11.56 9.83
CA LYS A 251 2.49 12.76 8.99
C LYS A 251 3.67 12.79 8.01
N VAL A 252 3.35 12.88 6.73
CA VAL A 252 4.33 13.08 5.65
C VAL A 252 4.03 14.39 4.96
N VAL A 253 5.01 15.28 4.87
CA VAL A 253 4.94 16.53 4.12
C VAL A 253 5.91 16.44 2.95
N VAL A 254 5.43 16.73 1.76
CA VAL A 254 6.23 16.92 0.56
C VAL A 254 6.13 18.38 0.16
N GLU A 255 7.25 19.09 0.25
CA GLU A 255 7.30 20.54 0.06
C GLU A 255 7.15 20.93 -1.41
N ASP A 256 7.72 20.13 -2.32
CA ASP A 256 7.71 20.36 -3.75
C ASP A 256 7.21 19.12 -4.48
N PRO A 257 5.88 18.90 -4.54
CA PRO A 257 5.26 17.72 -5.11
C PRO A 257 5.35 17.73 -6.65
N ARG A 258 6.51 17.39 -7.18
CA ARG A 258 6.76 17.27 -8.63
C ARG A 258 6.80 15.82 -9.09
N GLY A 259 6.54 15.61 -10.37
CA GLY A 259 6.74 14.30 -11.00
C GLY A 259 8.22 13.90 -10.97
N VAL A 260 8.46 12.61 -10.80
CA VAL A 260 9.81 12.03 -10.80
C VAL A 260 10.14 11.49 -12.18
N ASP A 261 11.39 11.65 -12.62
CA ASP A 261 11.87 11.11 -13.90
C ASP A 261 11.54 9.60 -14.00
N PRO A 262 10.91 9.14 -15.09
CA PRO A 262 10.59 7.74 -15.31
C PRO A 262 11.77 6.78 -15.14
N LYS A 263 12.99 7.20 -15.49
CA LYS A 263 14.20 6.40 -15.30
C LYS A 263 14.51 6.17 -13.82
N ILE A 264 14.29 7.18 -12.98
CA ILE A 264 14.49 7.09 -11.53
C ILE A 264 13.42 6.17 -10.91
N LEU A 265 12.17 6.27 -11.36
CA LEU A 265 11.09 5.38 -10.93
C LEU A 265 11.43 3.92 -11.27
N THR A 266 11.85 3.65 -12.51
CA THR A 266 12.27 2.31 -12.95
C THR A 266 13.44 1.78 -12.13
N ALA A 267 14.43 2.64 -11.82
CA ALA A 267 15.56 2.27 -10.96
C ALA A 267 15.11 1.88 -9.53
N HIS A 268 13.93 2.32 -9.07
CA HIS A 268 13.31 1.91 -7.81
C HIS A 268 12.32 0.75 -7.97
N ASN A 269 12.35 0.04 -9.10
CA ASN A 269 11.44 -1.07 -9.44
C ASN A 269 9.95 -0.64 -9.48
N LEU A 270 9.70 0.62 -9.79
CA LEU A 270 8.37 1.18 -10.01
C LEU A 270 8.06 1.19 -11.52
N ASP A 271 6.80 0.99 -11.85
CA ASP A 271 6.31 1.09 -13.22
C ASP A 271 5.79 2.51 -13.49
N PRO A 272 6.51 3.33 -14.30
CA PRO A 272 6.10 4.70 -14.61
C PRO A 272 4.75 4.78 -15.33
N GLU A 273 4.43 3.79 -16.20
CA GLU A 273 3.16 3.77 -16.90
C GLU A 273 1.99 3.50 -15.96
N LYS A 274 2.18 2.62 -14.98
CA LYS A 274 1.17 2.38 -13.94
C LYS A 274 0.91 3.64 -13.12
N ILE A 275 1.95 4.37 -12.77
CA ILE A 275 1.84 5.65 -12.04
C ILE A 275 1.10 6.67 -12.89
N SER A 276 1.47 6.84 -14.15
CA SER A 276 0.84 7.78 -15.07
C SER A 276 -0.65 7.45 -15.29
N ARG A 277 -0.98 6.18 -15.51
CA ARG A 277 -2.39 5.75 -15.63
C ARG A 277 -3.18 6.02 -14.36
N TYR A 278 -2.60 5.76 -13.19
CA TYR A 278 -3.26 6.01 -11.91
C TYR A 278 -3.49 7.51 -11.69
N TYR A 279 -2.50 8.34 -11.99
CA TYR A 279 -2.60 9.80 -11.94
C TYR A 279 -3.76 10.32 -12.80
N GLN A 280 -3.88 9.85 -14.05
CA GLN A 280 -4.95 10.24 -14.97
C GLN A 280 -6.32 9.76 -14.52
N ALA A 281 -6.41 8.51 -14.04
CA ALA A 281 -7.65 7.88 -13.62
C ALA A 281 -8.14 8.34 -12.23
N PHE A 282 -7.30 9.01 -11.44
CA PHE A 282 -7.64 9.35 -10.05
C PHE A 282 -8.87 10.25 -9.93
N LEU A 283 -9.10 11.10 -10.89
CA LEU A 283 -10.24 12.04 -10.94
C LEU A 283 -11.39 11.58 -11.84
N GLU A 284 -11.33 10.37 -12.40
CA GLU A 284 -12.45 9.84 -13.19
C GLU A 284 -13.68 9.61 -12.30
N GLY A 285 -14.81 10.23 -12.67
CA GLY A 285 -16.05 10.16 -11.91
C GLY A 285 -16.83 8.85 -12.09
N ASP A 286 -16.47 8.04 -13.08
CA ASP A 286 -17.15 6.80 -13.41
C ASP A 286 -16.72 5.66 -12.50
N LEU A 287 -17.67 4.77 -12.21
CA LEU A 287 -17.45 3.55 -11.43
C LEU A 287 -17.69 2.34 -12.32
N ARG A 288 -16.74 1.43 -12.38
CA ARG A 288 -16.91 0.16 -13.07
C ARG A 288 -17.88 -0.74 -12.30
N PRO A 289 -18.64 -1.59 -12.99
CA PRO A 289 -19.64 -2.47 -12.34
C PRO A 289 -19.07 -3.40 -11.27
N ASP A 290 -17.81 -3.79 -11.40
CA ASP A 290 -17.11 -4.68 -10.48
C ASP A 290 -16.40 -3.94 -9.32
N GLU A 291 -16.40 -2.60 -9.33
CA GLU A 291 -15.76 -1.79 -8.30
C GLU A 291 -16.73 -1.39 -7.20
N ALA A 292 -16.28 -1.43 -5.95
CA ALA A 292 -17.08 -0.95 -4.82
C ALA A 292 -17.05 0.58 -4.71
N TYR A 293 -15.91 1.19 -5.04
CA TYR A 293 -15.67 2.62 -5.08
C TYR A 293 -14.40 2.94 -5.87
N THR A 294 -14.29 4.18 -6.35
CA THR A 294 -13.04 4.84 -6.68
C THR A 294 -12.98 6.18 -5.96
N TYR A 295 -11.78 6.76 -5.80
CA TYR A 295 -11.66 8.09 -5.21
C TYR A 295 -12.27 9.15 -6.13
N GLY A 296 -12.08 9.01 -7.46
CA GLY A 296 -12.68 9.90 -8.43
C GLY A 296 -14.21 9.90 -8.37
N HIS A 297 -14.82 8.72 -8.31
CA HIS A 297 -16.28 8.61 -8.15
C HIS A 297 -16.76 9.28 -6.85
N ARG A 298 -16.05 9.09 -5.73
CA ARG A 298 -16.39 9.74 -4.45
C ARG A 298 -16.25 11.27 -4.52
N LEU A 299 -15.26 11.77 -5.27
CA LEU A 299 -15.03 13.21 -5.43
C LEU A 299 -16.00 13.87 -6.42
N ARG A 300 -16.46 13.14 -7.46
CA ARG A 300 -17.13 13.75 -8.61
C ARG A 300 -18.61 13.43 -8.72
N SER A 301 -19.06 12.29 -8.19
CA SER A 301 -20.40 11.77 -8.52
C SER A 301 -21.17 11.21 -7.34
N TYR A 302 -20.51 10.51 -6.43
CA TYR A 302 -21.15 9.73 -5.36
C TYR A 302 -22.11 10.56 -4.49
N PHE A 303 -21.70 11.76 -4.09
CA PHE A 303 -22.50 12.67 -3.25
C PHE A 303 -23.44 13.58 -4.05
N LYS A 304 -23.69 13.26 -5.33
CA LYS A 304 -24.50 14.05 -6.26
C LYS A 304 -23.97 15.48 -6.44
N MET A 305 -22.67 15.65 -6.32
CA MET A 305 -21.96 16.91 -6.54
C MET A 305 -20.55 16.62 -7.03
N ASP A 306 -19.99 17.53 -7.81
CA ASP A 306 -18.56 17.54 -8.15
C ASP A 306 -17.81 18.38 -7.10
N ALA A 307 -17.19 17.67 -6.13
CA ALA A 307 -16.46 18.34 -5.07
C ALA A 307 -15.23 19.10 -5.59
N VAL A 308 -14.60 18.65 -6.68
CA VAL A 308 -13.45 19.34 -7.29
C VAL A 308 -13.88 20.72 -7.81
N GLU A 309 -15.03 20.79 -8.49
CA GLU A 309 -15.59 22.05 -8.98
C GLU A 309 -15.96 23.00 -7.84
N VAL A 310 -16.69 22.47 -6.85
CA VAL A 310 -17.13 23.28 -5.70
C VAL A 310 -15.97 23.84 -4.89
N LEU A 311 -14.94 23.00 -4.64
CA LEU A 311 -13.74 23.43 -3.90
C LEU A 311 -12.95 24.48 -4.67
N ALA A 312 -12.79 24.29 -5.97
CA ALA A 312 -12.08 25.26 -6.81
C ALA A 312 -12.82 26.61 -6.89
N GLU A 313 -14.14 26.60 -7.06
CA GLU A 313 -14.95 27.82 -7.09
C GLU A 313 -14.88 28.59 -5.76
N ARG A 314 -14.95 27.90 -4.63
CA ARG A 314 -14.80 28.51 -3.30
C ARG A 314 -13.43 29.20 -3.15
N LEU A 315 -12.37 28.51 -3.53
CA LEU A 315 -10.99 29.05 -3.44
C LEU A 315 -10.75 30.19 -4.43
N ARG A 316 -11.41 30.17 -5.58
CA ARG A 316 -11.36 31.26 -6.55
C ARG A 316 -12.02 32.53 -5.99
N GLN A 317 -13.16 32.37 -5.29
CA GLN A 317 -13.89 33.48 -4.66
C GLN A 317 -13.17 34.00 -3.41
N ASP A 318 -12.65 33.11 -2.59
CA ASP A 318 -11.91 33.43 -1.37
C ASP A 318 -10.70 32.45 -1.20
N PRO A 319 -9.49 32.83 -1.67
CA PRO A 319 -8.30 32.00 -1.51
C PRO A 319 -7.95 31.64 -0.06
N GLU A 320 -8.40 32.44 0.90
CA GLU A 320 -8.20 32.23 2.34
C GLU A 320 -9.33 31.41 3.01
N ASP A 321 -10.28 30.86 2.24
CA ASP A 321 -11.40 30.12 2.77
C ASP A 321 -10.94 28.87 3.56
N ARG A 322 -11.23 28.84 4.86
CA ARG A 322 -10.96 27.70 5.75
C ARG A 322 -11.97 26.58 5.65
N LYS A 323 -13.01 26.73 4.83
CA LYS A 323 -14.06 25.75 4.62
C LYS A 323 -13.85 24.95 3.33
N ALA A 324 -12.72 25.11 2.66
CA ALA A 324 -12.33 24.29 1.51
C ALA A 324 -11.92 22.89 1.98
N TYR A 325 -12.92 22.11 2.40
CA TYR A 325 -12.83 20.78 2.97
C TYR A 325 -13.84 19.85 2.32
N PHE A 326 -13.45 18.59 2.13
CA PHE A 326 -14.35 17.55 1.67
C PHE A 326 -14.06 16.19 2.34
N THR A 327 -15.12 15.44 2.62
CA THR A 327 -15.03 14.06 3.09
C THR A 327 -15.47 13.08 2.00
N LEU A 328 -14.65 12.04 1.76
CA LEU A 328 -14.97 10.94 0.86
C LEU A 328 -15.68 9.79 1.60
N TRP A 329 -15.66 9.86 2.94
CA TRP A 329 -16.28 8.87 3.81
C TRP A 329 -17.77 9.19 4.01
N ASP A 330 -18.62 8.21 3.76
CA ASP A 330 -20.05 8.26 4.04
C ASP A 330 -20.35 7.45 5.30
N ASN A 331 -20.63 8.13 6.39
CA ASN A 331 -20.90 7.49 7.69
C ASN A 331 -22.10 6.53 7.64
N ASN A 332 -23.12 6.84 6.86
CA ASN A 332 -24.33 6.01 6.79
C ASN A 332 -24.07 4.68 6.09
N ARG A 333 -23.11 4.65 5.15
CA ARG A 333 -22.80 3.46 4.36
C ARG A 333 -21.49 2.80 4.80
N ASP A 334 -20.40 3.57 4.87
CA ASP A 334 -19.07 3.01 4.97
C ASP A 334 -18.77 2.46 6.38
N LEU A 335 -19.43 2.96 7.42
CA LEU A 335 -19.22 2.50 8.79
C LEU A 335 -19.67 1.04 8.97
N THR A 336 -20.76 0.64 8.33
CA THR A 336 -21.38 -0.68 8.47
C THR A 336 -21.14 -1.59 7.26
N ALA A 337 -20.58 -1.05 6.15
CA ALA A 337 -20.35 -1.82 4.93
C ALA A 337 -19.48 -3.05 5.17
N LYS A 338 -19.85 -4.20 4.61
CA LYS A 338 -19.02 -5.42 4.56
C LYS A 338 -18.04 -5.39 3.39
N GLU A 339 -18.34 -4.59 2.37
CA GLU A 339 -17.55 -4.42 1.15
C GLU A 339 -16.33 -3.53 1.34
N SER A 340 -15.52 -3.42 0.30
CA SER A 340 -14.38 -2.49 0.23
C SER A 340 -14.86 -1.04 0.33
N ARG A 341 -14.14 -0.21 1.09
CA ARG A 341 -14.49 1.18 1.40
C ARG A 341 -13.27 2.09 1.31
N PRO A 342 -13.43 3.41 1.12
CA PRO A 342 -12.33 4.33 0.94
C PRO A 342 -11.31 4.28 2.08
N CYS A 343 -10.02 4.29 1.73
CA CYS A 343 -8.94 4.54 2.68
C CYS A 343 -8.66 6.03 2.83
N PHE A 344 -8.76 6.78 1.75
CA PHE A 344 -8.73 8.23 1.72
C PHE A 344 -10.07 8.77 2.24
N VAL A 345 -10.05 9.44 3.39
CA VAL A 345 -11.29 9.80 4.10
C VAL A 345 -11.62 11.27 4.00
N SER A 346 -10.63 12.16 3.95
CA SER A 346 -10.88 13.60 3.85
C SER A 346 -9.72 14.37 3.27
N VAL A 347 -10.03 15.55 2.71
CA VAL A 347 -9.06 16.48 2.15
C VAL A 347 -9.40 17.91 2.56
N PHE A 348 -8.35 18.68 2.84
CA PHE A 348 -8.39 20.12 3.10
C PHE A 348 -7.54 20.82 2.06
N PHE A 349 -8.00 21.96 1.60
CA PHE A 349 -7.23 22.89 0.80
C PHE A 349 -7.14 24.24 1.49
N ARG A 350 -6.00 24.92 1.28
CA ARG A 350 -5.80 26.25 1.79
C ARG A 350 -4.67 26.95 1.04
N LYS A 351 -4.78 28.25 0.86
CA LYS A 351 -3.65 29.09 0.50
C LYS A 351 -2.68 29.23 1.68
N PHE A 352 -1.42 28.97 1.46
CA PHE A 352 -0.35 29.16 2.42
C PHE A 352 0.92 29.55 1.67
N GLU A 353 1.59 30.62 2.09
CA GLU A 353 2.78 31.16 1.40
C GLU A 353 2.54 31.33 -0.12
N GLU A 354 1.43 31.99 -0.46
CA GLU A 354 0.97 32.26 -1.83
C GLU A 354 0.68 31.02 -2.71
N LYS A 355 0.73 29.81 -2.15
CA LYS A 355 0.47 28.56 -2.86
C LYS A 355 -0.70 27.79 -2.28
N LEU A 356 -1.36 26.99 -3.12
CA LEU A 356 -2.41 26.09 -2.68
C LEU A 356 -1.83 24.83 -2.04
N THR A 357 -1.94 24.69 -0.74
CA THR A 357 -1.58 23.47 -0.02
C THR A 357 -2.74 22.48 0.04
N LEU A 358 -2.40 21.19 0.09
CA LEU A 358 -3.36 20.11 0.26
C LEU A 358 -2.97 19.29 1.50
N THR A 359 -3.95 19.00 2.37
CA THR A 359 -3.79 18.01 3.45
C THR A 359 -4.80 16.89 3.27
N ALA A 360 -4.31 15.66 3.16
CA ALA A 360 -5.11 14.45 3.00
C ALA A 360 -5.04 13.57 4.23
N ALA A 361 -6.18 13.02 4.67
CA ALA A 361 -6.24 12.03 5.74
C ALA A 361 -6.64 10.66 5.22
N PHE A 362 -5.90 9.64 5.65
CA PHE A 362 -6.16 8.23 5.35
C PHE A 362 -6.38 7.45 6.65
N ARG A 363 -7.44 6.65 6.73
CA ARG A 363 -7.70 5.77 7.88
C ARG A 363 -6.75 4.58 7.94
N THR A 364 -6.33 4.07 6.79
CA THR A 364 -5.33 2.99 6.64
C THR A 364 -4.61 3.12 5.32
N HIS A 365 -3.32 2.77 5.29
CA HIS A 365 -2.48 2.90 4.11
C HIS A 365 -1.54 1.70 3.96
N ASN A 366 -1.47 1.10 2.78
CA ASN A 366 -0.38 0.21 2.40
C ASN A 366 0.79 1.08 1.92
N ALA A 367 1.87 1.08 2.70
CA ALA A 367 3.01 1.95 2.43
C ALA A 367 3.78 1.55 1.17
N LEU A 368 3.90 0.24 0.89
CA LEU A 368 4.73 -0.26 -0.21
C LEU A 368 4.06 -0.11 -1.57
N ASP A 369 2.78 -0.54 -1.68
CA ASP A 369 2.12 -0.66 -2.98
C ASP A 369 1.14 0.47 -3.30
N ALA A 370 0.63 1.19 -2.28
CA ALA A 370 -0.42 2.17 -2.48
C ALA A 370 -0.04 3.61 -2.13
N TRP A 371 0.85 3.83 -1.16
CA TRP A 371 1.11 5.19 -0.67
C TRP A 371 1.59 6.13 -1.79
N LEU A 372 2.61 5.71 -2.54
CA LEU A 372 3.17 6.52 -3.62
C LEU A 372 2.16 6.74 -4.75
N LEU A 373 1.41 5.72 -5.15
CA LEU A 373 0.33 5.86 -6.15
C LEU A 373 -0.72 6.86 -5.68
N ASN A 374 -1.19 6.72 -4.44
CA ASN A 374 -2.16 7.66 -3.87
C ASN A 374 -1.60 9.08 -3.80
N PHE A 375 -0.31 9.24 -3.51
CA PHE A 375 0.33 10.54 -3.51
C PHE A 375 0.30 11.21 -4.89
N TYR A 376 0.60 10.45 -5.96
CA TYR A 376 0.43 10.95 -7.34
C TYR A 376 -1.02 11.31 -7.65
N GLY A 377 -1.97 10.53 -7.14
CA GLY A 377 -3.39 10.88 -7.24
C GLY A 377 -3.75 12.20 -6.52
N LEU A 378 -3.17 12.43 -5.34
CA LEU A 378 -3.33 13.70 -4.63
C LEU A 378 -2.69 14.89 -5.38
N MET A 379 -1.56 14.67 -6.06
CA MET A 379 -0.97 15.67 -6.96
C MET A 379 -1.93 16.02 -8.09
N ALA A 380 -2.56 15.02 -8.71
CA ALA A 380 -3.58 15.25 -9.75
C ALA A 380 -4.77 16.08 -9.21
N LEU A 381 -5.24 15.74 -8.02
CA LEU A 381 -6.33 16.47 -7.35
C LEU A 381 -5.92 17.91 -7.05
N GLN A 382 -4.75 18.13 -6.47
CA GLN A 382 -4.25 19.47 -6.14
C GLN A 382 -4.09 20.33 -7.40
N GLN A 383 -3.47 19.78 -8.45
CA GLN A 383 -3.23 20.49 -9.69
C GLN A 383 -4.55 20.88 -10.38
N GLU A 384 -5.54 20.00 -10.38
CA GLU A 384 -6.85 20.30 -11.00
C GLU A 384 -7.61 21.37 -10.22
N VAL A 385 -7.61 21.31 -8.88
CA VAL A 385 -8.22 22.37 -8.05
C VAL A 385 -7.47 23.69 -8.21
N ALA A 386 -6.12 23.67 -8.17
CA ALA A 386 -5.31 24.86 -8.34
C ALA A 386 -5.52 25.53 -9.69
N ARG A 387 -5.53 24.75 -10.77
CA ARG A 387 -5.79 25.24 -12.14
C ARG A 387 -7.15 25.92 -12.26
N ARG A 388 -8.20 25.34 -11.66
CA ARG A 388 -9.55 25.92 -11.69
C ARG A 388 -9.70 27.14 -10.79
N ALA A 389 -8.95 27.20 -9.70
CA ALA A 389 -8.96 28.29 -8.75
C ALA A 389 -7.99 29.43 -9.11
N ASP A 390 -7.23 29.31 -10.20
CA ASP A 390 -6.15 30.23 -10.61
C ASP A 390 -5.07 30.40 -9.53
N MET A 391 -4.62 29.26 -8.97
CA MET A 391 -3.63 29.22 -7.90
C MET A 391 -2.42 28.36 -8.29
N THR A 392 -1.28 28.62 -7.70
CA THR A 392 -0.08 27.78 -7.86
C THR A 392 -0.10 26.64 -6.84
N PRO A 393 0.11 25.37 -7.25
CA PRO A 393 0.25 24.25 -6.32
C PRO A 393 1.42 24.44 -5.35
N GLY A 394 1.22 24.08 -4.09
CA GLY A 394 2.20 24.11 -3.01
C GLY A 394 2.42 22.74 -2.38
N ALA A 395 2.82 22.71 -1.11
CA ALA A 395 3.08 21.47 -0.38
C ALA A 395 1.85 20.57 -0.26
N ILE A 396 2.09 19.24 -0.22
CA ILE A 396 1.09 18.23 0.10
C ILE A 396 1.46 17.55 1.41
N ALA A 397 0.54 17.56 2.38
CA ALA A 397 0.64 16.82 3.63
C ALA A 397 -0.29 15.60 3.61
N VAL A 398 0.25 14.43 3.95
CA VAL A 398 -0.53 13.19 4.08
C VAL A 398 -0.47 12.71 5.52
N PHE A 399 -1.64 12.61 6.15
CA PHE A 399 -1.81 11.99 7.45
C PHE A 399 -2.35 10.57 7.27
N SER A 400 -1.64 9.58 7.80
CA SER A 400 -2.07 8.18 7.80
C SER A 400 -2.28 7.73 9.24
N HIS A 401 -3.55 7.47 9.63
CA HIS A 401 -3.87 6.99 10.97
C HIS A 401 -3.23 5.62 11.24
N SER A 402 -3.33 4.68 10.31
CA SER A 402 -2.62 3.40 10.31
C SER A 402 -1.89 3.25 8.99
N ILE A 403 -0.58 3.02 9.04
CA ILE A 403 0.22 2.77 7.85
C ILE A 403 1.12 1.57 8.07
N SER A 404 1.17 0.68 7.08
CA SER A 404 1.81 -0.62 7.28
C SER A 404 2.39 -1.21 6.01
N ILE A 405 3.32 -2.16 6.20
CA ILE A 405 3.77 -3.11 5.18
C ILE A 405 3.42 -4.53 5.63
N ASP A 406 3.28 -5.44 4.67
CA ASP A 406 3.20 -6.86 4.95
C ASP A 406 4.61 -7.37 5.29
N PRO A 407 4.84 -8.06 6.41
CA PRO A 407 6.15 -8.59 6.77
C PRO A 407 6.76 -9.50 5.68
N ARG A 408 5.92 -10.12 4.86
CA ARG A 408 6.34 -10.95 3.73
C ARG A 408 6.92 -10.16 2.55
N GLU A 409 6.68 -8.85 2.55
CA GLU A 409 7.21 -7.90 1.56
C GLU A 409 8.44 -7.14 2.08
N LEU A 410 8.98 -7.55 3.24
CA LEU A 410 10.07 -6.84 3.90
C LEU A 410 11.30 -6.70 2.99
N ASP A 411 11.67 -7.75 2.24
CA ASP A 411 12.80 -7.70 1.31
C ASP A 411 12.60 -6.66 0.19
N ARG A 412 11.38 -6.53 -0.32
CA ARG A 412 11.06 -5.49 -1.31
C ARG A 412 11.20 -4.09 -0.71
N ALA A 413 10.69 -3.90 0.51
CA ALA A 413 10.80 -2.63 1.21
C ALA A 413 12.26 -2.27 1.47
N LEU A 414 13.06 -3.21 1.97
CA LEU A 414 14.48 -3.02 2.26
C LEU A 414 15.31 -2.78 0.99
N ALA A 415 14.98 -3.41 -0.14
CA ALA A 415 15.60 -3.13 -1.43
C ALA A 415 15.38 -1.69 -1.90
N VAL A 416 14.21 -1.11 -1.61
CA VAL A 416 13.93 0.32 -1.86
C VAL A 416 14.70 1.19 -0.87
N VAL A 417 14.68 0.85 0.41
CA VAL A 417 15.40 1.57 1.48
C VAL A 417 16.92 1.60 1.22
N GLY A 418 17.49 0.54 0.65
CA GLY A 418 18.90 0.48 0.27
C GLY A 418 19.32 1.55 -0.76
N LYS A 419 18.36 2.18 -1.43
CA LYS A 419 18.61 3.29 -2.36
C LYS A 419 18.41 4.67 -1.72
N ARG A 420 18.18 4.72 -0.41
CA ARG A 420 18.02 5.96 0.35
C ARG A 420 19.27 6.81 0.23
N GLN A 421 19.09 8.03 -0.26
CA GLN A 421 20.16 9.03 -0.31
C GLN A 421 20.09 9.92 0.93
N TRP A 422 21.24 10.12 1.53
CA TRP A 422 21.41 11.14 2.56
C TRP A 422 21.63 12.49 1.88
N LYS A 423 20.69 13.40 2.04
CA LYS A 423 20.90 14.82 1.72
C LYS A 423 21.01 15.58 3.04
N MET A 424 22.00 16.44 3.17
CA MET A 424 22.06 17.38 4.26
C MET A 424 21.03 18.49 3.96
N HIS A 425 20.05 18.65 4.84
CA HIS A 425 19.09 19.75 4.78
C HIS A 425 19.51 20.80 5.78
N LEU A 426 19.29 22.06 5.43
CA LEU A 426 19.41 23.16 6.40
C LEU A 426 18.26 23.01 7.42
N ASP A 427 18.59 23.22 8.69
CA ASP A 427 17.57 23.22 9.74
C ASP A 427 16.65 24.43 9.56
N PRO A 428 15.33 24.25 9.39
CA PRO A 428 14.42 25.38 9.26
C PRO A 428 14.36 26.28 10.50
N MET A 429 14.86 25.79 11.64
CA MET A 429 15.00 26.61 12.86
C MET A 429 16.14 27.64 12.75
N GLY A 430 16.99 27.57 11.74
CA GLY A 430 18.14 28.44 11.56
C GLY A 430 19.47 27.74 11.83
N TYR A 431 20.50 28.55 12.14
CA TYR A 431 21.85 28.06 12.40
C TYR A 431 22.47 28.71 13.65
N PHE A 432 23.56 28.15 14.13
CA PHE A 432 24.26 28.63 15.32
C PHE A 432 25.67 29.05 14.99
N ARG A 433 26.01 30.25 15.43
CA ARG A 433 27.40 30.75 15.44
C ARG A 433 27.96 30.61 16.84
N VAL A 434 29.05 29.88 16.98
CA VAL A 434 29.73 29.63 18.26
C VAL A 434 31.03 30.44 18.26
N THR A 435 31.25 31.21 19.32
CA THR A 435 32.47 32.00 19.53
C THR A 435 32.88 31.96 21.00
N ILE A 436 34.14 32.33 21.31
CA ILE A 436 34.58 32.56 22.68
C ILE A 436 34.62 34.06 22.90
N ALA A 437 33.91 34.54 23.92
CA ALA A 437 33.83 35.94 24.31
C ALA A 437 34.32 36.11 25.74
N GLY A 438 35.58 36.56 25.92
CA GLY A 438 36.21 36.64 27.21
C GLY A 438 36.38 35.24 27.88
N ASN A 439 35.72 35.02 29.01
CA ASN A 439 35.82 33.76 29.75
C ASN A 439 34.53 32.90 29.63
N GLU A 440 33.82 33.07 28.51
CA GLU A 440 32.55 32.34 28.22
C GLU A 440 32.45 31.96 26.76
N ILE A 441 31.68 30.94 26.47
CA ILE A 441 31.26 30.59 25.12
C ILE A 441 29.98 31.37 24.82
N LEU A 442 29.95 32.09 23.73
CA LEU A 442 28.78 32.76 23.18
C LEU A 442 28.26 31.95 22.01
N VAL A 443 26.97 31.64 22.04
CA VAL A 443 26.27 30.98 20.96
C VAL A 443 25.13 31.87 20.47
N GLU A 444 25.22 32.30 19.24
CA GLU A 444 24.17 33.09 18.58
C GLU A 444 23.28 32.16 17.75
N HIS A 445 22.01 32.09 18.06
CA HIS A 445 20.99 31.44 17.21
C HIS A 445 20.53 32.45 16.16
N ARG A 446 20.64 32.09 14.90
CA ARG A 446 20.45 33.04 13.77
C ARG A 446 19.58 32.43 12.67
N THR A 447 18.86 33.31 11.97
CA THR A 447 18.26 33.04 10.65
C THR A 447 18.74 34.16 9.73
N GLU A 448 19.25 33.82 8.53
CA GLU A 448 19.78 34.80 7.56
C GLU A 448 20.60 35.90 8.27
N ASP A 449 20.08 37.12 8.32
CA ASP A 449 20.78 38.29 8.94
C ASP A 449 20.31 38.63 10.37
N VAL A 450 19.37 37.82 10.94
CA VAL A 450 18.78 38.13 12.25
C VAL A 450 19.32 37.20 13.32
N THR A 451 19.82 37.76 14.42
CA THR A 451 20.08 37.00 15.65
C THR A 451 18.79 36.87 16.45
N LEU A 452 18.29 35.64 16.56
CA LEU A 452 17.06 35.33 17.27
C LEU A 452 17.28 35.32 18.78
N LYS A 453 18.40 34.71 19.23
CA LYS A 453 18.75 34.58 20.64
C LYS A 453 20.25 34.36 20.84
N GLU A 454 20.76 34.80 22.00
CA GLU A 454 22.10 34.51 22.47
C GLU A 454 22.04 33.57 23.68
N TYR A 455 22.97 32.61 23.71
CA TYR A 455 23.21 31.74 24.86
C TYR A 455 24.64 31.92 25.33
N ARG A 456 24.84 32.01 26.64
CA ARG A 456 26.15 32.22 27.25
C ARG A 456 26.41 31.17 28.31
N GLY A 457 27.63 30.65 28.37
CA GLY A 457 28.01 29.65 29.37
C GLY A 457 29.45 29.21 29.25
N ARG A 458 29.94 28.50 30.25
CA ARG A 458 31.31 28.02 30.28
C ARG A 458 31.47 26.55 29.87
N THR A 459 30.37 25.82 29.80
CA THR A 459 30.40 24.38 29.48
C THR A 459 29.43 24.05 28.36
N ALA A 460 29.82 23.10 27.51
CA ALA A 460 28.99 22.58 26.45
C ALA A 460 27.66 22.03 26.98
N ALA A 461 27.69 21.30 28.08
CA ALA A 461 26.50 20.69 28.71
C ALA A 461 25.46 21.75 29.10
N ALA A 462 25.89 22.85 29.74
CA ALA A 462 24.98 23.93 30.15
C ALA A 462 24.33 24.61 28.94
N LEU A 463 25.08 24.84 27.86
CA LEU A 463 24.59 25.44 26.63
C LEU A 463 23.65 24.48 25.87
N GLN A 464 23.98 23.21 25.78
CA GLN A 464 23.11 22.19 25.19
C GLN A 464 21.75 22.13 25.89
N HIS A 465 21.72 22.18 27.24
CA HIS A 465 20.47 22.20 28.00
C HIS A 465 19.63 23.46 27.74
N GLN A 466 20.26 24.62 27.62
CA GLN A 466 19.54 25.86 27.30
C GLN A 466 18.90 25.79 25.90
N ILE A 467 19.69 25.40 24.90
CA ILE A 467 19.25 25.29 23.50
C ILE A 467 18.16 24.22 23.33
N ALA A 468 18.33 23.06 23.98
CA ALA A 468 17.34 21.98 23.93
C ALA A 468 16.01 22.37 24.61
N ARG A 469 16.07 23.08 25.75
CA ARG A 469 14.87 23.57 26.44
C ARG A 469 14.07 24.56 25.59
N ASP A 470 14.76 25.35 24.77
CA ASP A 470 14.12 26.32 23.89
C ASP A 470 13.60 25.68 22.59
N VAL A 471 13.86 24.38 22.38
CA VAL A 471 13.51 23.62 21.17
C VAL A 471 14.05 24.32 19.92
N ALA A 472 15.25 24.87 20.01
CA ALA A 472 15.83 25.74 18.98
C ALA A 472 16.48 24.97 17.80
N ILE A 473 16.40 23.65 17.79
CA ILE A 473 16.93 22.77 16.73
C ILE A 473 15.86 21.74 16.38
N SER A 474 15.61 21.53 15.10
CA SER A 474 14.68 20.51 14.59
C SER A 474 15.36 19.34 13.87
N ASP A 475 16.61 19.51 13.42
CA ASP A 475 17.38 18.47 12.73
C ASP A 475 18.41 17.82 13.65
N ILE A 476 18.41 16.47 13.66
CA ILE A 476 19.32 15.69 14.53
C ILE A 476 20.79 15.83 14.14
N ASN A 477 21.07 15.99 12.83
CA ASN A 477 22.46 16.15 12.38
C ASN A 477 23.00 17.52 12.81
N HIS A 478 22.15 18.54 12.75
CA HIS A 478 22.47 19.88 13.24
C HIS A 478 22.72 19.85 14.77
N ALA A 479 21.88 19.13 15.52
CA ALA A 479 22.10 18.97 16.96
C ALA A 479 23.43 18.26 17.29
N MET A 480 23.77 17.20 16.55
CA MET A 480 25.06 16.50 16.72
C MET A 480 26.25 17.35 16.32
N TYR A 481 26.13 18.12 15.21
CA TYR A 481 27.15 19.07 14.78
C TYR A 481 27.38 20.14 15.86
N LEU A 482 26.30 20.79 16.31
CA LEU A 482 26.39 21.83 17.33
C LEU A 482 26.97 21.28 18.64
N GLY A 483 26.55 20.09 19.09
CA GLY A 483 27.11 19.43 20.27
C GLY A 483 28.64 19.25 20.18
N ARG A 484 29.14 18.87 19.01
CA ARG A 484 30.57 18.77 18.73
C ARG A 484 31.27 20.14 18.78
N GLN A 485 30.68 21.18 18.19
CA GLN A 485 31.25 22.51 18.20
C GLN A 485 31.32 23.09 19.62
N LEU A 486 30.28 22.92 20.42
CA LEU A 486 30.25 23.33 21.83
C LEU A 486 31.34 22.64 22.66
N ALA A 487 31.56 21.34 22.46
CA ALA A 487 32.62 20.61 23.14
C ALA A 487 34.00 21.12 22.74
N LYS A 488 34.25 21.39 21.44
CA LYS A 488 35.52 22.00 20.97
C LYS A 488 35.74 23.40 21.56
N ALA A 489 34.69 24.23 21.63
CA ALA A 489 34.76 25.56 22.22
C ALA A 489 35.07 25.50 23.72
N GLU A 490 34.48 24.57 24.47
CA GLU A 490 34.76 24.36 25.89
C GLU A 490 36.22 23.91 26.12
N MET A 491 36.75 23.04 25.29
CA MET A 491 38.16 22.64 25.37
C MET A 491 39.09 23.80 25.06
N ALA A 492 38.81 24.54 24.00
CA ALA A 492 39.61 25.72 23.62
C ALA A 492 39.60 26.79 24.74
N LEU A 493 38.43 27.04 25.36
CA LEU A 493 38.29 27.96 26.48
C LEU A 493 39.13 27.55 27.69
N LYS A 494 39.11 26.24 28.04
CA LYS A 494 39.88 25.69 29.17
C LYS A 494 41.37 25.73 28.97
N GLU A 495 41.81 25.58 27.72
CA GLU A 495 43.22 25.54 27.33
C GLU A 495 43.77 26.89 26.90
N GLY A 496 42.92 27.92 26.87
CA GLY A 496 43.31 29.27 26.42
C GLY A 496 43.71 29.32 24.94
N ARG A 497 43.14 28.41 24.12
CA ARG A 497 43.42 28.33 22.67
C ARG A 497 42.33 29.06 21.87
N GLU A 498 42.72 29.50 20.67
CA GLU A 498 41.75 30.00 19.72
C GLU A 498 40.75 28.90 19.29
N PHE A 499 39.49 29.26 19.16
CA PHE A 499 38.43 28.41 18.65
C PHE A 499 37.95 28.87 17.29
N VAL A 500 37.92 27.98 16.35
CA VAL A 500 37.30 28.18 15.02
C VAL A 500 36.22 27.15 14.84
N GLN A 501 35.02 27.60 14.51
CA GLN A 501 33.90 26.74 14.19
C GLN A 501 34.09 26.12 12.81
N ASP A 502 33.94 24.79 12.66
CA ASP A 502 34.09 24.06 11.39
C ASP A 502 32.95 24.36 10.42
#